data_14b8823cbb75f1de2389ffc2f7caa45f
#
_entry.id   14b8823cbb75f1de2389ffc2f7caa45f
#
_cell.length_a   1.000
_cell.length_b   1.000
_cell.length_c   1.000
_cell.angle_alpha   90.00
_cell.angle_beta   90.00
_cell.angle_gamma   90.00
#
_symmetry.space_group_name_H-M   'P 1'
#
loop_
_entity.id
_entity.type
_entity.pdbx_description
1 polymer ?
#
loop_
_entity_poly.entity_id
_entity_poly.type
_entity_poly.pdbx_seq_one_letter_code
_entity_poly.pdbx_strand_id
1 'polypeptide(L)'
;CPSWDILPPLLAELERGGVDLADVTLVFGLGSHRHQTEAEMRHLAGPAFDRIRCVDSDCSDCIRMGITGQGTPVDITRVVAEADFRICLGNVEYHYFAGYSGGAKAIMPGVSSRDAIQANHRMMVQNEACAGRLEGNPLRMDIEEAGRICGIHYIVNVVLDEHKQIIFAAAGDVTAAHRAGCRYLDTLYRKPIPQRADIVLVSQGGAPKDLNLYQTQKALDNAKHAVRPGGIIILIGSCKEGLGEKCFERWIQEAKCSHDLIDRVQTHFELGGHKAAAIAMVLENARIFLVSEMAPELVRKCFLEPYSSAQKALDDAFAILGSNATVLAMPYGGSTLPIVEQ
;
A
#
# COMPACT_ATOMS: atom_id res chain seq x y z
N CYS A 1 -12.03 2.01 -1.51
CA CYS A 1 -13.00 2.34 -0.45
C CYS A 1 -14.41 2.24 -1.01
N PRO A 2 -15.36 1.58 -0.35
CA PRO A 2 -16.76 1.49 -0.78
C PRO A 2 -17.50 2.80 -0.41
N SER A 3 -17.14 3.89 -1.07
CA SER A 3 -17.71 5.21 -0.77
C SER A 3 -19.21 5.27 -1.08
N TRP A 4 -19.69 4.45 -2.02
CA TRP A 4 -21.14 4.34 -2.31
C TRP A 4 -21.99 3.88 -1.10
N ASP A 5 -21.40 3.14 -0.15
CA ASP A 5 -22.07 2.72 1.09
C ASP A 5 -21.88 3.74 2.23
N ILE A 6 -20.78 4.49 2.22
CA ILE A 6 -20.43 5.46 3.27
C ILE A 6 -21.14 6.81 3.02
N LEU A 7 -21.24 7.23 1.77
CA LEU A 7 -21.77 8.55 1.40
C LEU A 7 -23.24 8.76 1.79
N PRO A 8 -24.18 7.82 1.57
CA PRO A 8 -25.59 8.05 1.88
C PRO A 8 -25.83 8.42 3.35
N PRO A 9 -25.36 7.67 4.35
CA PRO A 9 -25.56 8.05 5.75
C PRO A 9 -24.78 9.31 6.14
N LEU A 10 -23.61 9.56 5.55
CA LEU A 10 -22.85 10.79 5.81
C LEU A 10 -23.58 12.03 5.29
N LEU A 11 -24.10 11.99 4.07
CA LEU A 11 -24.85 13.11 3.49
C LEU A 11 -26.14 13.38 4.27
N ALA A 12 -26.84 12.33 4.69
CA ALA A 12 -28.03 12.49 5.52
C ALA A 12 -27.71 13.18 6.87
N GLU A 13 -26.54 12.90 7.45
CA GLU A 13 -26.09 13.56 8.68
C GLU A 13 -25.76 15.04 8.45
N LEU A 14 -25.09 15.35 7.33
CA LEU A 14 -24.77 16.73 6.94
C LEU A 14 -26.05 17.55 6.69
N GLU A 15 -27.01 17.00 5.94
CA GLU A 15 -28.32 17.64 5.71
C GLU A 15 -29.07 17.89 7.03
N ARG A 16 -29.07 16.92 7.96
CA ARG A 16 -29.67 17.06 9.28
C ARG A 16 -28.99 18.14 10.11
N GLY A 17 -27.67 18.31 9.94
CA GLY A 17 -26.87 19.38 10.51
C GLY A 17 -27.08 20.76 9.86
N GLY A 18 -27.89 20.84 8.80
CA GLY A 18 -28.21 22.12 8.09
C GLY A 18 -27.21 22.44 6.95
N VAL A 19 -26.39 21.50 6.53
CA VAL A 19 -25.49 21.70 5.37
C VAL A 19 -26.28 21.51 4.07
N ASP A 20 -26.21 22.51 3.17
CA ASP A 20 -26.74 22.36 1.82
C ASP A 20 -25.83 21.46 1.00
N LEU A 21 -26.39 20.47 0.34
CA LEU A 21 -25.62 19.56 -0.53
C LEU A 21 -24.99 20.26 -1.73
N ALA A 22 -25.47 21.42 -2.13
CA ALA A 22 -24.84 22.27 -3.15
C ALA A 22 -23.45 22.77 -2.72
N ASP A 23 -23.19 22.85 -1.40
CA ASP A 23 -21.90 23.22 -0.83
C ASP A 23 -20.97 22.02 -0.58
N VAL A 24 -21.44 20.80 -0.86
CA VAL A 24 -20.66 19.57 -0.67
C VAL A 24 -19.96 19.17 -1.97
N THR A 25 -18.65 19.01 -1.89
CA THR A 25 -17.85 18.49 -3.01
C THR A 25 -17.16 17.18 -2.60
N LEU A 26 -17.41 16.10 -3.36
CA LEU A 26 -16.67 14.86 -3.25
C LEU A 26 -15.40 14.94 -4.13
N VAL A 27 -14.24 14.83 -3.50
CA VAL A 27 -12.95 14.83 -4.20
C VAL A 27 -12.37 13.42 -4.17
N PHE A 28 -12.15 12.84 -5.35
CA PHE A 28 -11.47 11.55 -5.48
C PHE A 28 -9.96 11.77 -5.38
N GLY A 29 -9.35 11.26 -4.33
CA GLY A 29 -7.92 11.37 -4.07
C GLY A 29 -7.13 10.42 -4.99
N LEU A 30 -6.59 10.94 -6.09
CA LEU A 30 -5.87 10.14 -7.08
C LEU A 30 -4.40 9.92 -6.72
N GLY A 31 -3.81 10.78 -5.88
CA GLY A 31 -2.37 10.78 -5.68
C GLY A 31 -1.65 10.99 -7.02
N SER A 32 -0.87 10.00 -7.43
CA SER A 32 -0.15 10.00 -8.71
C SER A 32 -0.83 9.18 -9.82
N HIS A 33 -2.04 8.68 -9.59
CA HIS A 33 -2.79 7.92 -10.59
C HIS A 33 -3.43 8.82 -11.66
N ARG A 34 -3.90 8.21 -12.77
CA ARG A 34 -4.64 8.88 -13.83
C ARG A 34 -6.00 9.40 -13.35
N HIS A 35 -6.53 10.36 -14.09
CA HIS A 35 -7.92 10.78 -13.90
C HIS A 35 -8.89 9.62 -14.11
N GLN A 36 -10.00 9.67 -13.38
CA GLN A 36 -11.09 8.73 -13.50
C GLN A 36 -11.99 9.08 -14.68
N THR A 37 -12.63 8.08 -15.22
CA THR A 37 -13.75 8.29 -16.15
C THR A 37 -15.01 8.64 -15.35
N GLU A 38 -15.99 9.28 -15.99
CA GLU A 38 -17.28 9.56 -15.35
C GLU A 38 -17.95 8.28 -14.82
N ALA A 39 -17.84 7.16 -15.54
CA ALA A 39 -18.38 5.88 -15.11
C ALA A 39 -17.73 5.36 -13.82
N GLU A 40 -16.40 5.56 -13.67
CA GLU A 40 -15.68 5.20 -12.45
C GLU A 40 -16.09 6.10 -11.27
N MET A 41 -16.19 7.44 -11.50
CA MET A 41 -16.66 8.38 -10.49
C MET A 41 -18.09 8.05 -10.03
N ARG A 42 -18.98 7.79 -11.00
CA ARG A 42 -20.38 7.42 -10.73
C ARG A 42 -20.47 6.12 -9.94
N HIS A 43 -19.63 5.12 -10.27
CA HIS A 43 -19.55 3.89 -9.50
C HIS A 43 -19.11 4.14 -8.05
N LEU A 44 -18.06 4.95 -7.85
CA LEU A 44 -17.51 5.23 -6.52
C LEU A 44 -18.43 6.11 -5.67
N ALA A 45 -19.08 7.10 -6.26
CA ALA A 45 -20.01 7.97 -5.54
C ALA A 45 -21.39 7.32 -5.31
N GLY A 46 -21.73 6.31 -6.14
CA GLY A 46 -23.05 5.69 -6.08
C GLY A 46 -24.19 6.72 -6.23
N PRO A 47 -25.28 6.60 -5.43
CA PRO A 47 -26.41 7.53 -5.50
C PRO A 47 -26.06 9.00 -5.19
N ALA A 48 -24.92 9.27 -4.58
CA ALA A 48 -24.47 10.61 -4.28
C ALA A 48 -24.01 11.39 -5.52
N PHE A 49 -23.63 10.71 -6.61
CA PHE A 49 -23.05 11.32 -7.81
C PHE A 49 -23.94 12.42 -8.41
N ASP A 50 -25.26 12.19 -8.45
CA ASP A 50 -26.22 13.16 -9.02
C ASP A 50 -26.74 14.20 -7.99
N ARG A 51 -26.24 14.12 -6.73
CA ARG A 51 -26.70 15.00 -5.64
C ARG A 51 -25.66 16.02 -5.19
N ILE A 52 -24.37 15.73 -5.40
CA ILE A 52 -23.24 16.57 -4.97
C ILE A 52 -22.26 16.74 -6.11
N ARG A 53 -21.43 17.77 -6.03
CA ARG A 53 -20.33 17.96 -6.98
C ARG A 53 -19.27 16.87 -6.78
N CYS A 54 -18.87 16.18 -7.86
CA CYS A 54 -17.84 15.15 -7.85
C CYS A 54 -16.68 15.56 -8.77
N VAL A 55 -15.45 15.55 -8.26
CA VAL A 55 -14.24 15.93 -9.00
C VAL A 55 -13.05 15.05 -8.61
N ASP A 56 -12.10 14.89 -9.54
CA ASP A 56 -10.79 14.34 -9.22
C ASP A 56 -9.91 15.38 -8.52
N SER A 57 -8.96 14.90 -7.71
CA SER A 57 -7.86 15.75 -7.25
C SER A 57 -6.95 16.11 -8.42
N ASP A 58 -6.45 17.34 -8.42
CA ASP A 58 -5.49 17.83 -9.40
C ASP A 58 -4.14 18.11 -8.72
N CYS A 59 -3.14 17.25 -8.99
CA CYS A 59 -1.80 17.42 -8.45
C CYS A 59 -1.02 18.59 -9.05
N SER A 60 -1.52 19.21 -10.12
CA SER A 60 -0.93 20.40 -10.76
C SER A 60 -1.51 21.72 -10.26
N ASP A 61 -2.72 21.69 -9.67
CA ASP A 61 -3.35 22.86 -9.06
C ASP A 61 -3.45 22.69 -7.55
N CYS A 62 -2.35 22.96 -6.86
CA CYS A 62 -2.21 22.80 -5.42
C CYS A 62 -1.87 24.12 -4.72
N ILE A 63 -2.30 24.24 -3.47
CA ILE A 63 -1.93 25.31 -2.54
C ILE A 63 -0.95 24.78 -1.51
N ARG A 64 0.16 25.47 -1.28
CA ARG A 64 1.10 25.19 -0.20
C ARG A 64 0.51 25.58 1.13
N MET A 65 0.11 24.60 1.96
CA MET A 65 -0.43 24.82 3.30
C MET A 65 0.64 24.82 4.40
N GLY A 66 1.82 24.26 4.12
CA GLY A 66 2.95 24.21 5.03
C GLY A 66 4.03 23.25 4.58
N ILE A 67 4.94 22.93 5.50
CA ILE A 67 6.01 21.96 5.31
C ILE A 67 6.11 21.13 6.59
N THR A 68 6.23 19.81 6.47
CA THR A 68 6.40 18.93 7.63
C THR A 68 7.80 19.04 8.24
N GLY A 69 7.97 18.52 9.43
CA GLY A 69 9.28 18.42 10.10
C GLY A 69 10.32 17.58 9.34
N GLN A 70 9.88 16.70 8.42
CA GLN A 70 10.74 15.95 7.51
C GLN A 70 11.08 16.71 6.22
N GLY A 71 10.56 17.92 6.06
CA GLY A 71 10.77 18.76 4.88
C GLY A 71 9.83 18.42 3.71
N THR A 72 8.81 17.63 3.94
CA THR A 72 7.79 17.32 2.92
C THR A 72 6.87 18.52 2.72
N PRO A 73 6.72 19.04 1.49
CA PRO A 73 5.76 20.10 1.23
C PRO A 73 4.32 19.58 1.38
N VAL A 74 3.47 20.35 2.05
CA VAL A 74 2.04 20.06 2.18
C VAL A 74 1.30 20.87 1.13
N ASP A 75 1.45 20.42 -0.12
CA ASP A 75 0.79 20.99 -1.29
C ASP A 75 -0.49 20.22 -1.56
N ILE A 76 -1.63 20.84 -1.34
CA ILE A 76 -2.94 20.21 -1.38
C ILE A 76 -3.76 20.76 -2.54
N THR A 77 -4.42 19.88 -3.31
CA THR A 77 -5.34 20.24 -4.38
C THR A 77 -6.24 21.39 -3.93
N ARG A 78 -6.31 22.47 -4.73
CA ARG A 78 -6.96 23.73 -4.37
C ARG A 78 -8.35 23.56 -3.76
N VAL A 79 -9.22 22.79 -4.39
CA VAL A 79 -10.60 22.58 -3.93
C VAL A 79 -10.66 21.99 -2.51
N VAL A 80 -9.65 21.21 -2.10
CA VAL A 80 -9.55 20.67 -0.73
C VAL A 80 -8.92 21.68 0.21
N ALA A 81 -7.90 22.41 -0.25
CA ALA A 81 -7.19 23.41 0.56
C ALA A 81 -8.10 24.58 0.94
N GLU A 82 -8.98 24.99 0.03
CA GLU A 82 -9.94 26.12 0.21
C GLU A 82 -11.23 25.72 0.96
N ALA A 83 -11.48 24.43 1.17
CA ALA A 83 -12.69 23.99 1.87
C ALA A 83 -12.67 24.41 3.35
N ASP A 84 -13.80 24.85 3.89
CA ASP A 84 -13.95 25.20 5.30
C ASP A 84 -13.94 23.97 6.21
N PHE A 85 -14.49 22.85 5.72
CA PHE A 85 -14.61 21.61 6.47
C PHE A 85 -14.17 20.39 5.63
N ARG A 86 -13.30 19.55 6.17
CA ARG A 86 -12.70 18.41 5.48
C ARG A 86 -13.06 17.12 6.18
N ILE A 87 -13.75 16.23 5.46
CA ILE A 87 -14.06 14.86 5.89
C ILE A 87 -13.31 13.90 5.00
N CYS A 88 -12.47 13.03 5.56
CA CYS A 88 -11.75 12.03 4.81
C CYS A 88 -12.43 10.66 4.90
N LEU A 89 -12.65 10.03 3.75
CA LEU A 89 -13.18 8.67 3.64
C LEU A 89 -12.06 7.71 3.27
N GLY A 90 -12.04 6.51 3.84
CA GLY A 90 -11.02 5.54 3.50
C GLY A 90 -11.29 4.15 4.08
N ASN A 91 -10.64 3.13 3.51
CA ASN A 91 -10.54 1.82 4.13
C ASN A 91 -9.16 1.63 4.78
N VAL A 92 -9.12 0.84 5.83
CA VAL A 92 -7.90 0.48 6.55
C VAL A 92 -7.48 -0.92 6.11
N GLU A 93 -6.28 -1.01 5.54
CA GLU A 93 -5.60 -2.23 5.13
C GLU A 93 -4.12 -2.09 5.48
N TYR A 94 -3.37 -3.19 5.56
CA TYR A 94 -1.92 -3.09 5.66
C TYR A 94 -1.31 -2.40 4.44
N HIS A 95 -0.33 -1.56 4.70
CA HIS A 95 0.40 -0.87 3.65
C HIS A 95 1.91 -1.05 3.86
N TYR A 96 2.59 -1.59 2.88
CA TYR A 96 3.96 -2.11 3.00
C TYR A 96 5.02 -1.12 3.47
N PHE A 97 4.83 0.21 3.31
CA PHE A 97 5.71 1.23 3.88
C PHE A 97 5.00 2.24 4.80
N ALA A 98 3.72 2.51 4.62
CA ALA A 98 2.98 3.46 5.46
C ALA A 98 2.34 2.82 6.71
N GLY A 99 2.62 1.55 6.97
CA GLY A 99 2.01 0.77 8.03
C GLY A 99 0.60 0.32 7.68
N TYR A 100 -0.31 1.29 7.55
CA TYR A 100 -1.72 1.08 7.18
C TYR A 100 -2.18 2.13 6.17
N SER A 101 -3.23 1.81 5.41
CA SER A 101 -4.00 2.79 4.64
C SER A 101 -4.97 3.55 5.54
N GLY A 102 -5.82 4.39 4.96
CA GLY A 102 -6.77 5.20 5.72
C GLY A 102 -6.16 6.37 6.49
N GLY A 103 -6.99 7.02 7.31
CA GLY A 103 -6.59 8.22 8.07
C GLY A 103 -6.14 9.36 7.17
N ALA A 104 -5.08 10.02 7.57
CA ALA A 104 -4.47 11.15 6.84
C ALA A 104 -3.93 10.78 5.45
N LYS A 105 -3.91 9.49 5.06
CA LYS A 105 -3.56 9.09 3.68
C LYS A 105 -4.52 9.62 2.62
N ALA A 106 -5.73 9.98 2.97
CA ALA A 106 -6.62 10.68 2.05
C ALA A 106 -6.07 12.04 1.62
N ILE A 107 -5.28 12.68 2.48
CA ILE A 107 -4.59 13.95 2.20
C ILE A 107 -3.24 13.69 1.55
N MET A 108 -2.34 12.98 2.24
CA MET A 108 -1.00 12.62 1.74
C MET A 108 -0.92 11.09 1.57
N PRO A 109 -0.89 10.56 0.34
CA PRO A 109 -0.71 11.24 -0.96
C PRO A 109 -2.00 11.64 -1.69
N GLY A 110 -3.19 11.29 -1.17
CA GLY A 110 -4.45 11.25 -1.93
C GLY A 110 -4.74 12.49 -2.76
N VAL A 111 -4.60 13.68 -2.17
CA VAL A 111 -4.90 14.97 -2.81
C VAL A 111 -3.69 15.91 -2.85
N SER A 112 -2.48 15.35 -2.80
CA SER A 112 -1.23 16.10 -2.74
C SER A 112 -0.56 16.25 -4.11
N SER A 113 0.37 17.23 -4.23
CA SER A 113 1.19 17.41 -5.41
C SER A 113 2.17 16.24 -5.62
N ARG A 114 2.69 16.11 -6.85
CA ARG A 114 3.71 15.07 -7.15
C ARG A 114 4.97 15.25 -6.32
N ASP A 115 5.43 16.48 -6.10
CA ASP A 115 6.62 16.78 -5.31
C ASP A 115 6.42 16.39 -3.85
N ALA A 116 5.24 16.64 -3.28
CA ALA A 116 4.87 16.22 -1.95
C ALA A 116 4.86 14.68 -1.82
N ILE A 117 4.27 13.99 -2.79
CA ILE A 117 4.23 12.53 -2.83
C ILE A 117 5.65 11.97 -2.91
N GLN A 118 6.51 12.51 -3.77
CA GLN A 118 7.89 12.07 -3.92
C GLN A 118 8.69 12.29 -2.63
N ALA A 119 8.58 13.46 -2.02
CA ALA A 119 9.28 13.79 -0.78
C ALA A 119 8.89 12.84 0.36
N ASN A 120 7.60 12.50 0.51
CA ASN A 120 7.13 11.53 1.49
C ASN A 120 7.58 10.10 1.14
N HIS A 121 7.33 9.65 -0.09
CA HIS A 121 7.49 8.25 -0.48
C HIS A 121 8.95 7.80 -0.60
N ARG A 122 9.92 8.71 -0.82
CA ARG A 122 11.36 8.36 -0.77
C ARG A 122 11.79 7.77 0.58
N MET A 123 11.05 8.04 1.66
CA MET A 123 11.32 7.48 2.98
C MET A 123 10.99 5.98 3.09
N MET A 124 10.38 5.37 2.06
CA MET A 124 10.00 3.94 2.05
C MET A 124 11.18 2.98 2.22
N VAL A 125 12.41 3.45 1.95
CA VAL A 125 13.62 2.62 2.09
C VAL A 125 14.10 2.48 3.54
N GLN A 126 13.55 3.26 4.46
CA GLN A 126 13.91 3.15 5.88
C GLN A 126 13.27 1.89 6.48
N ASN A 127 14.01 1.19 7.34
CA ASN A 127 13.58 -0.08 7.93
C ASN A 127 12.28 0.04 8.74
N GLU A 128 12.05 1.20 9.33
CA GLU A 128 10.86 1.52 10.10
C GLU A 128 9.62 1.77 9.24
N ALA A 129 9.80 2.05 7.94
CA ALA A 129 8.71 2.19 6.97
C ALA A 129 8.22 0.80 6.53
N CYS A 130 7.42 0.14 7.37
CA CYS A 130 6.96 -1.22 7.13
C CYS A 130 5.48 -1.42 7.48
N ALA A 131 4.91 -2.52 6.97
CA ALA A 131 3.52 -2.88 7.22
C ALA A 131 3.24 -3.08 8.73
N GLY A 132 2.06 -2.65 9.17
CA GLY A 132 1.61 -2.82 10.55
C GLY A 132 2.30 -1.91 11.58
N ARG A 133 3.19 -1.01 11.15
CA ARG A 133 3.90 -0.08 12.03
C ARG A 133 3.37 1.34 11.86
N LEU A 134 2.91 1.93 12.93
CA LEU A 134 2.46 3.34 13.00
C LEU A 134 3.50 4.18 13.73
N GLU A 135 3.77 3.81 14.98
CA GLU A 135 4.72 4.52 15.84
C GLU A 135 6.16 4.32 15.36
N GLY A 136 6.91 5.41 15.24
CA GLY A 136 8.28 5.38 14.76
C GLY A 136 8.43 5.03 13.28
N ASN A 137 7.35 4.95 12.50
CA ASN A 137 7.40 4.86 11.05
C ASN A 137 7.52 6.28 10.47
N PRO A 138 8.69 6.68 9.93
CA PRO A 138 8.93 8.07 9.55
C PRO A 138 7.98 8.56 8.46
N LEU A 139 7.69 7.70 7.49
CA LEU A 139 6.79 8.02 6.39
C LEU A 139 5.34 8.19 6.90
N ARG A 140 4.90 7.33 7.83
CA ARG A 140 3.57 7.45 8.44
C ARG A 140 3.44 8.70 9.29
N MET A 141 4.44 9.01 10.10
CA MET A 141 4.46 10.21 10.94
C MET A 141 4.38 11.48 10.09
N ASP A 142 5.09 11.51 8.97
CA ASP A 142 5.06 12.60 8.00
C ASP A 142 3.67 12.77 7.33
N ILE A 143 3.02 11.65 6.97
CA ILE A 143 1.61 11.65 6.49
C ILE A 143 0.66 12.26 7.53
N GLU A 144 0.80 11.88 8.79
CA GLU A 144 -0.06 12.37 9.86
C GLU A 144 0.18 13.84 10.17
N GLU A 145 1.43 14.29 10.07
CA GLU A 145 1.78 15.70 10.19
C GLU A 145 1.21 16.52 9.03
N ALA A 146 1.31 16.03 7.79
CA ALA A 146 0.68 16.67 6.63
C ALA A 146 -0.84 16.78 6.80
N GLY A 147 -1.49 15.75 7.33
CA GLY A 147 -2.92 15.78 7.65
C GLY A 147 -3.28 16.83 8.72
N ARG A 148 -2.44 17.00 9.74
CA ARG A 148 -2.62 18.05 10.77
C ARG A 148 -2.44 19.45 10.19
N ILE A 149 -1.43 19.65 9.34
CA ILE A 149 -1.18 20.95 8.67
C ILE A 149 -2.34 21.28 7.72
N CYS A 150 -2.87 20.30 6.98
CA CYS A 150 -4.04 20.47 6.13
C CYS A 150 -5.31 20.76 6.93
N GLY A 151 -5.41 20.30 8.17
CA GLY A 151 -6.59 20.49 9.02
C GLY A 151 -7.75 19.56 8.65
N ILE A 152 -7.56 18.25 8.84
CA ILE A 152 -8.65 17.26 8.72
C ILE A 152 -9.57 17.42 9.94
N HIS A 153 -10.88 17.60 9.71
CA HIS A 153 -11.86 17.79 10.78
C HIS A 153 -12.50 16.48 11.24
N TYR A 154 -12.70 15.55 10.29
CA TYR A 154 -13.41 14.30 10.56
C TYR A 154 -12.97 13.20 9.59
N ILE A 155 -12.98 11.97 10.05
CA ILE A 155 -12.78 10.83 9.14
C ILE A 155 -13.88 9.78 9.30
N VAL A 156 -14.14 9.05 8.23
CA VAL A 156 -14.89 7.78 8.25
C VAL A 156 -13.99 6.73 7.64
N ASN A 157 -13.53 5.79 8.45
CA ASN A 157 -12.70 4.68 8.01
C ASN A 157 -13.40 3.36 8.24
N VAL A 158 -13.29 2.48 7.25
CA VAL A 158 -13.89 1.15 7.27
C VAL A 158 -12.84 0.06 7.13
N VAL A 159 -13.13 -1.13 7.64
CA VAL A 159 -12.36 -2.35 7.37
C VAL A 159 -13.26 -3.26 6.56
N LEU A 160 -12.70 -3.90 5.54
CA LEU A 160 -13.40 -4.75 4.60
C LEU A 160 -12.99 -6.21 4.78
N ASP A 161 -13.92 -7.13 4.51
CA ASP A 161 -13.62 -8.54 4.36
C ASP A 161 -13.06 -8.88 2.97
N GLU A 162 -12.87 -10.17 2.69
CA GLU A 162 -12.38 -10.68 1.41
C GLU A 162 -13.36 -10.45 0.26
N HIS A 163 -14.65 -10.26 0.56
CA HIS A 163 -15.72 -9.95 -0.39
C HIS A 163 -15.96 -8.44 -0.57
N LYS A 164 -15.09 -7.60 0.03
CA LYS A 164 -15.20 -6.14 0.00
C LYS A 164 -16.41 -5.58 0.74
N GLN A 165 -17.00 -6.35 1.65
CA GLN A 165 -18.08 -5.89 2.52
C GLN A 165 -17.51 -5.18 3.75
N ILE A 166 -18.19 -4.13 4.21
CA ILE A 166 -17.80 -3.40 5.42
C ILE A 166 -18.09 -4.29 6.64
N ILE A 167 -17.05 -4.66 7.38
CA ILE A 167 -17.16 -5.45 8.61
C ILE A 167 -16.83 -4.64 9.87
N PHE A 168 -16.28 -3.47 9.71
CA PHE A 168 -16.03 -2.53 10.79
C PHE A 168 -16.02 -1.10 10.26
N ALA A 169 -16.53 -0.15 11.02
CA ALA A 169 -16.48 1.27 10.72
C ALA A 169 -16.07 2.05 11.99
N ALA A 170 -15.24 3.06 11.81
CA ALA A 170 -14.89 4.03 12.84
C ALA A 170 -14.92 5.44 12.23
N ALA A 171 -15.53 6.36 12.94
CA ALA A 171 -15.70 7.73 12.50
C ALA A 171 -15.39 8.71 13.66
N GLY A 172 -14.90 9.91 13.34
CA GLY A 172 -14.59 10.93 14.33
C GLY A 172 -13.21 11.55 14.13
N ASP A 173 -12.50 11.79 15.25
CA ASP A 173 -11.12 12.29 15.24
C ASP A 173 -10.20 11.44 14.36
N VAL A 174 -9.36 12.09 13.59
CA VAL A 174 -8.53 11.45 12.55
C VAL A 174 -7.62 10.36 13.12
N THR A 175 -7.02 10.61 14.28
CA THR A 175 -6.12 9.65 14.92
C THR A 175 -6.91 8.54 15.62
N ALA A 176 -7.89 8.89 16.44
CA ALA A 176 -8.65 7.93 17.23
C ALA A 176 -9.41 6.92 16.36
N ALA A 177 -10.14 7.41 15.34
CA ALA A 177 -10.90 6.55 14.44
C ALA A 177 -9.97 5.68 13.56
N HIS A 178 -8.87 6.25 13.03
CA HIS A 178 -7.90 5.47 12.28
C HIS A 178 -7.28 4.35 13.12
N ARG A 179 -6.84 4.66 14.36
CA ARG A 179 -6.26 3.66 15.27
C ARG A 179 -7.27 2.57 15.65
N ALA A 180 -8.57 2.91 15.78
CA ALA A 180 -9.62 1.90 16.00
C ALA A 180 -9.72 0.93 14.81
N GLY A 181 -9.69 1.42 13.58
CA GLY A 181 -9.66 0.61 12.37
C GLY A 181 -8.42 -0.29 12.30
N CYS A 182 -7.23 0.25 12.61
CA CYS A 182 -5.97 -0.50 12.63
C CYS A 182 -6.02 -1.66 13.65
N ARG A 183 -6.46 -1.40 14.88
CA ARG A 183 -6.60 -2.44 15.91
C ARG A 183 -7.57 -3.53 15.49
N TYR A 184 -8.69 -3.17 14.87
CA TYR A 184 -9.64 -4.16 14.38
C TYR A 184 -9.03 -5.01 13.25
N LEU A 185 -8.34 -4.40 12.28
CA LEU A 185 -7.63 -5.10 11.20
C LEU A 185 -6.61 -6.10 11.77
N ASP A 186 -5.87 -5.69 12.81
CA ASP A 186 -4.85 -6.53 13.46
C ASP A 186 -5.46 -7.81 14.03
N THR A 187 -6.67 -7.76 14.59
CA THR A 187 -7.34 -8.98 15.11
C THR A 187 -7.60 -10.02 14.00
N LEU A 188 -7.74 -9.58 12.76
CA LEU A 188 -8.03 -10.45 11.62
C LEU A 188 -6.76 -11.03 10.99
N TYR A 189 -5.78 -10.16 10.69
CA TYR A 189 -4.70 -10.47 9.75
C TYR A 189 -3.30 -10.42 10.36
N ARG A 190 -3.12 -9.91 11.58
CA ARG A 190 -1.87 -9.99 12.33
C ARG A 190 -1.76 -11.37 12.95
N LYS A 191 -0.75 -12.15 12.55
CA LYS A 191 -0.58 -13.54 13.02
C LYS A 191 0.73 -13.68 13.76
N PRO A 192 0.68 -14.10 15.04
CA PRO A 192 1.89 -14.36 15.81
C PRO A 192 2.62 -15.57 15.22
N ILE A 193 3.95 -15.46 15.15
CA ILE A 193 4.85 -16.56 14.82
C ILE A 193 5.90 -16.67 15.94
N PRO A 194 6.33 -17.90 16.33
CA PRO A 194 7.26 -18.05 17.43
C PRO A 194 8.65 -17.50 17.14
N GLN A 195 9.09 -17.58 15.89
CA GLN A 195 10.36 -17.04 15.41
C GLN A 195 10.34 -16.88 13.89
N ARG A 196 11.32 -16.16 13.35
CA ARG A 196 11.56 -16.12 11.91
C ARG A 196 12.06 -17.46 11.42
N ALA A 197 11.56 -17.91 10.26
CA ALA A 197 11.94 -19.16 9.63
C ALA A 197 13.16 -19.00 8.72
N ASP A 198 13.84 -20.11 8.47
CA ASP A 198 14.92 -20.20 7.46
C ASP A 198 14.38 -20.10 6.04
N ILE A 199 13.22 -20.73 5.80
CA ILE A 199 12.52 -20.78 4.52
C ILE A 199 11.09 -20.29 4.72
N VAL A 200 10.65 -19.34 3.91
CA VAL A 200 9.25 -18.89 3.87
C VAL A 200 8.65 -19.24 2.52
N LEU A 201 7.65 -20.11 2.52
CA LEU A 201 6.87 -20.45 1.34
C LEU A 201 5.64 -19.54 1.30
N VAL A 202 5.53 -18.68 0.29
CA VAL A 202 4.48 -17.65 0.25
C VAL A 202 3.78 -17.58 -1.10
N SER A 203 2.45 -17.44 -1.07
CA SER A 203 1.61 -17.16 -2.25
C SER A 203 0.84 -15.86 -2.06
N GLN A 204 0.55 -15.18 -3.18
CA GLN A 204 -0.35 -14.01 -3.18
C GLN A 204 -1.83 -14.40 -3.04
N GLY A 205 -2.15 -15.70 -3.19
CA GLY A 205 -3.50 -16.24 -3.09
C GLY A 205 -4.17 -16.53 -4.43
N GLY A 206 -3.38 -16.69 -5.52
CA GLY A 206 -3.87 -17.10 -6.84
C GLY A 206 -4.50 -15.97 -7.66
N ALA A 207 -5.05 -16.34 -8.81
CA ALA A 207 -5.68 -15.39 -9.74
C ALA A 207 -6.91 -14.70 -9.12
N PRO A 208 -7.15 -13.41 -9.41
CA PRO A 208 -6.38 -12.53 -10.31
C PRO A 208 -5.18 -11.82 -9.65
N LYS A 209 -4.83 -12.15 -8.41
CA LYS A 209 -3.83 -11.42 -7.62
C LYS A 209 -2.39 -11.74 -8.00
N ASP A 210 -2.15 -12.82 -8.76
CA ASP A 210 -0.83 -13.33 -9.13
C ASP A 210 -0.60 -13.41 -10.65
N LEU A 211 -1.38 -12.71 -11.47
CA LEU A 211 -1.28 -12.73 -12.92
C LEU A 211 0.05 -12.16 -13.45
N ASN A 212 0.69 -11.28 -12.72
CA ASN A 212 1.98 -10.69 -13.06
C ASN A 212 2.83 -10.43 -11.82
N LEU A 213 4.14 -10.23 -12.02
CA LEU A 213 5.09 -10.04 -10.93
C LEU A 213 4.81 -8.76 -10.14
N TYR A 214 4.37 -7.68 -10.79
CA TYR A 214 4.00 -6.42 -10.14
C TYR A 214 2.93 -6.58 -9.06
N GLN A 215 2.03 -7.54 -9.22
CA GLN A 215 1.01 -7.85 -8.22
C GLN A 215 1.50 -8.92 -7.22
N THR A 216 2.16 -9.96 -7.73
CA THR A 216 2.63 -11.11 -6.92
C THR A 216 3.63 -10.68 -5.86
N GLN A 217 4.51 -9.70 -6.16
CA GLN A 217 5.51 -9.19 -5.21
C GLN A 217 4.91 -8.64 -3.91
N LYS A 218 3.62 -8.29 -3.86
CA LYS A 218 2.98 -7.81 -2.62
C LYS A 218 3.05 -8.85 -1.48
N ALA A 219 3.14 -10.13 -1.81
CA ALA A 219 3.34 -11.18 -0.82
C ALA A 219 4.73 -11.10 -0.15
N LEU A 220 5.75 -10.59 -0.85
CA LEU A 220 7.10 -10.40 -0.30
C LEU A 220 7.12 -9.36 0.83
N ASP A 221 6.27 -8.33 0.72
CA ASP A 221 6.19 -7.25 1.72
C ASP A 221 5.81 -7.75 3.11
N ASN A 222 5.03 -8.85 3.17
CA ASN A 222 4.69 -9.52 4.42
C ASN A 222 5.67 -10.66 4.73
N ALA A 223 6.09 -11.45 3.74
CA ALA A 223 7.01 -12.58 3.93
C ALA A 223 8.37 -12.15 4.52
N LYS A 224 8.85 -10.93 4.19
CA LYS A 224 10.11 -10.39 4.75
C LYS A 224 10.12 -10.31 6.29
N HIS A 225 8.95 -10.22 6.92
CA HIS A 225 8.82 -10.20 8.37
C HIS A 225 8.94 -11.59 9.01
N ALA A 226 8.70 -12.64 8.20
CA ALA A 226 8.74 -14.04 8.62
C ALA A 226 10.08 -14.73 8.34
N VAL A 227 10.88 -14.24 7.41
CA VAL A 227 12.17 -14.82 7.06
C VAL A 227 13.28 -14.24 7.93
N ARG A 228 14.25 -15.07 8.35
CA ARG A 228 15.47 -14.58 9.01
C ARG A 228 16.45 -13.95 8.00
N PRO A 229 17.38 -13.09 8.44
CA PRO A 229 18.47 -12.65 7.59
C PRO A 229 19.27 -13.85 7.01
N GLY A 230 19.54 -13.80 5.70
CA GLY A 230 20.20 -14.88 4.98
C GLY A 230 19.30 -16.08 4.67
N GLY A 231 18.01 -16.01 4.95
CA GLY A 231 17.04 -17.05 4.62
C GLY A 231 16.58 -17.02 3.16
N ILE A 232 15.62 -17.88 2.82
CA ILE A 232 15.07 -18.01 1.46
C ILE A 232 13.56 -17.80 1.51
N ILE A 233 13.05 -16.93 0.61
CA ILE A 233 11.62 -16.81 0.35
C ILE A 233 11.30 -17.52 -0.96
N ILE A 234 10.42 -18.51 -0.93
CA ILE A 234 9.88 -19.18 -2.10
C ILE A 234 8.54 -18.51 -2.42
N LEU A 235 8.56 -17.61 -3.39
CA LEU A 235 7.38 -16.88 -3.86
C LEU A 235 6.68 -17.70 -4.95
N ILE A 236 5.40 -18.02 -4.73
CA ILE A 236 4.58 -18.78 -5.67
C ILE A 236 3.54 -17.87 -6.29
N GLY A 237 3.53 -17.79 -7.61
CA GLY A 237 2.54 -17.07 -8.39
C GLY A 237 2.66 -17.39 -9.87
N SER A 238 1.54 -17.40 -10.59
CA SER A 238 1.50 -17.71 -12.02
C SER A 238 2.37 -16.77 -12.84
N CYS A 239 2.23 -15.46 -12.63
CA CYS A 239 2.93 -14.41 -13.36
C CYS A 239 2.88 -14.59 -14.90
N LYS A 240 1.83 -15.21 -15.43
CA LYS A 240 1.67 -15.52 -16.86
C LYS A 240 1.62 -14.27 -17.76
N GLU A 241 1.30 -13.11 -17.20
CA GLU A 241 1.34 -11.80 -17.88
C GLU A 241 2.70 -11.09 -17.74
N GLY A 242 3.74 -11.80 -17.25
CA GLY A 242 5.08 -11.25 -17.10
C GLY A 242 5.20 -10.22 -15.99
N LEU A 243 5.84 -9.09 -16.30
CA LEU A 243 6.13 -8.03 -15.31
C LEU A 243 4.91 -7.19 -14.94
N GLY A 244 4.00 -6.91 -15.88
CA GLY A 244 2.65 -6.38 -15.65
C GLY A 244 2.53 -4.84 -15.58
N GLU A 245 3.63 -4.08 -15.43
CA GLU A 245 3.61 -2.61 -15.38
C GLU A 245 4.85 -2.01 -16.04
N LYS A 246 4.67 -1.03 -16.93
CA LYS A 246 5.73 -0.50 -17.81
C LYS A 246 6.87 0.19 -17.07
N CYS A 247 6.57 0.98 -16.04
CA CYS A 247 7.59 1.67 -15.26
C CYS A 247 8.40 0.67 -14.40
N PHE A 248 7.72 -0.31 -13.80
CA PHE A 248 8.34 -1.42 -13.09
C PHE A 248 9.30 -2.21 -14.00
N GLU A 249 8.83 -2.55 -15.21
CA GLU A 249 9.64 -3.25 -16.21
C GLU A 249 10.87 -2.45 -16.62
N ARG A 250 10.69 -1.17 -16.95
CA ARG A 250 11.79 -0.27 -17.31
C ARG A 250 12.85 -0.19 -16.21
N TRP A 251 12.43 -0.01 -14.96
CA TRP A 251 13.35 0.07 -13.83
C TRP A 251 14.20 -1.20 -13.69
N ILE A 252 13.56 -2.38 -13.81
CA ILE A 252 14.27 -3.68 -13.78
C ILE A 252 15.23 -3.83 -14.95
N GLN A 253 14.81 -3.43 -16.15
CA GLN A 253 15.65 -3.56 -17.35
C GLN A 253 16.88 -2.64 -17.32
N GLU A 254 16.78 -1.45 -16.74
CA GLU A 254 17.85 -0.47 -16.64
C GLU A 254 18.82 -0.73 -15.49
N ALA A 255 18.42 -1.45 -14.46
CA ALA A 255 19.24 -1.75 -13.28
C ALA A 255 20.33 -2.78 -13.60
N LYS A 256 21.55 -2.53 -13.12
CA LYS A 256 22.69 -3.45 -13.23
C LYS A 256 22.75 -4.42 -12.06
N CYS A 257 22.29 -3.99 -10.89
CA CYS A 257 22.14 -4.82 -9.70
C CYS A 257 20.86 -4.40 -8.94
N SER A 258 20.43 -5.21 -7.97
CA SER A 258 19.22 -4.91 -7.19
C SER A 258 19.34 -3.61 -6.42
N HIS A 259 20.53 -3.27 -5.92
CA HIS A 259 20.74 -2.06 -5.13
C HIS A 259 20.49 -0.75 -5.92
N ASP A 260 20.77 -0.73 -7.23
CA ASP A 260 20.48 0.41 -8.11
C ASP A 260 19.02 0.85 -8.03
N LEU A 261 18.09 -0.09 -7.79
CA LEU A 261 16.67 0.18 -7.65
C LEU A 261 16.34 0.92 -6.34
N ILE A 262 17.10 0.62 -5.27
CA ILE A 262 16.97 1.29 -3.97
C ILE A 262 17.49 2.72 -4.08
N ASP A 263 18.68 2.91 -4.64
CA ASP A 263 19.27 4.24 -4.85
C ASP A 263 18.36 5.12 -5.72
N ARG A 264 17.79 4.52 -6.76
CA ARG A 264 16.91 5.23 -7.67
C ARG A 264 15.65 5.74 -6.99
N VAL A 265 14.99 4.95 -6.15
CA VAL A 265 13.75 5.38 -5.47
C VAL A 265 13.99 6.48 -4.45
N GLN A 266 15.18 6.55 -3.86
CA GLN A 266 15.57 7.62 -2.93
C GLN A 266 15.70 8.97 -3.63
N THR A 267 16.22 8.97 -4.85
CA THR A 267 16.48 10.20 -5.63
C THR A 267 15.32 10.56 -6.54
N HIS A 268 14.61 9.57 -7.06
CA HIS A 268 13.53 9.73 -8.02
C HIS A 268 12.42 8.70 -7.80
N PHE A 269 11.44 9.06 -6.95
CA PHE A 269 10.26 8.21 -6.80
C PHE A 269 9.40 8.25 -8.06
N GLU A 270 9.06 7.08 -8.60
CA GLU A 270 8.16 6.93 -9.72
C GLU A 270 7.16 5.81 -9.44
N LEU A 271 5.87 6.10 -9.69
CA LEU A 271 4.82 5.11 -9.53
C LEU A 271 5.07 3.92 -10.48
N GLY A 272 4.98 2.71 -9.97
CA GLY A 272 5.39 1.50 -10.67
C GLY A 272 6.83 1.09 -10.31
N GLY A 273 7.83 1.94 -10.56
CA GLY A 273 9.24 1.68 -10.29
C GLY A 273 9.54 1.41 -8.82
N HIS A 274 8.87 2.10 -7.90
CA HIS A 274 9.02 1.87 -6.44
C HIS A 274 8.79 0.41 -6.01
N LYS A 275 8.03 -0.39 -6.77
CA LYS A 275 7.83 -1.79 -6.47
C LYS A 275 9.03 -2.67 -6.87
N ALA A 276 9.81 -2.26 -7.85
CA ALA A 276 11.09 -2.88 -8.13
C ALA A 276 12.07 -2.66 -6.97
N ALA A 277 12.10 -1.43 -6.42
CA ALA A 277 12.85 -1.14 -5.21
C ALA A 277 12.36 -1.96 -3.99
N ALA A 278 11.04 -2.19 -3.86
CA ALA A 278 10.51 -3.03 -2.78
C ALA A 278 11.02 -4.49 -2.86
N ILE A 279 11.11 -5.07 -4.06
CA ILE A 279 11.74 -6.39 -4.27
C ILE A 279 13.23 -6.33 -3.88
N ALA A 280 13.94 -5.30 -4.34
CA ALA A 280 15.36 -5.12 -4.05
C ALA A 280 15.65 -5.04 -2.54
N MET A 281 14.82 -4.32 -1.78
CA MET A 281 14.94 -4.25 -0.32
C MET A 281 14.78 -5.62 0.36
N VAL A 282 13.96 -6.52 -0.17
CA VAL A 282 13.86 -7.90 0.34
C VAL A 282 15.14 -8.69 0.01
N LEU A 283 15.70 -8.49 -1.20
CA LEU A 283 16.93 -9.15 -1.65
C LEU A 283 18.17 -8.75 -0.83
N GLU A 284 18.19 -7.60 -0.16
CA GLU A 284 19.25 -7.22 0.77
C GLU A 284 19.39 -8.20 1.96
N ASN A 285 18.29 -8.89 2.32
CA ASN A 285 18.25 -9.72 3.52
C ASN A 285 17.92 -11.19 3.25
N ALA A 286 17.35 -11.53 2.09
CA ALA A 286 16.93 -12.89 1.76
C ALA A 286 17.07 -13.18 0.26
N ARG A 287 17.30 -14.44 -0.10
CA ARG A 287 17.17 -14.88 -1.49
C ARG A 287 15.71 -15.10 -1.82
N ILE A 288 15.33 -14.85 -3.07
CA ILE A 288 13.95 -15.05 -3.52
C ILE A 288 13.95 -16.07 -4.68
N PHE A 289 13.30 -17.19 -4.44
CA PHE A 289 13.01 -18.23 -5.44
C PHE A 289 11.61 -17.98 -5.97
N LEU A 290 11.48 -17.71 -7.26
CA LEU A 290 10.17 -17.48 -7.89
C LEU A 290 9.70 -18.74 -8.61
N VAL A 291 8.64 -19.33 -8.11
CA VAL A 291 7.92 -20.43 -8.78
C VAL A 291 6.83 -19.82 -9.64
N SER A 292 7.02 -19.82 -10.96
CA SER A 292 6.09 -19.15 -11.89
C SER A 292 6.15 -19.73 -13.30
N GLU A 293 5.24 -19.25 -14.16
CA GLU A 293 5.20 -19.53 -15.59
C GLU A 293 6.06 -18.56 -16.42
N MET A 294 6.72 -17.59 -15.78
CA MET A 294 7.60 -16.63 -16.47
C MET A 294 8.82 -17.31 -17.07
N ALA A 295 9.29 -16.77 -18.20
CA ALA A 295 10.57 -17.20 -18.80
C ALA A 295 11.72 -17.05 -17.79
N PRO A 296 12.57 -18.08 -17.60
CA PRO A 296 13.64 -18.06 -16.61
C PRO A 296 14.61 -16.88 -16.74
N GLU A 297 14.87 -16.42 -17.99
CA GLU A 297 15.74 -15.30 -18.29
C GLU A 297 15.15 -13.99 -17.76
N LEU A 298 13.81 -13.82 -17.87
CA LEU A 298 13.10 -12.66 -17.35
C LEU A 298 13.09 -12.64 -15.82
N VAL A 299 12.93 -13.81 -15.18
CA VAL A 299 13.02 -13.93 -13.72
C VAL A 299 14.41 -13.53 -13.21
N ARG A 300 15.49 -14.02 -13.88
CA ARG A 300 16.86 -13.63 -13.52
C ARG A 300 17.14 -12.14 -13.70
N LYS A 301 16.53 -11.50 -14.71
CA LYS A 301 16.61 -10.03 -14.86
C LYS A 301 15.99 -9.28 -13.68
N CYS A 302 15.02 -9.89 -13.00
CA CYS A 302 14.44 -9.34 -11.76
C CYS A 302 15.31 -9.63 -10.53
N PHE A 303 16.52 -10.16 -10.69
CA PHE A 303 17.42 -10.61 -9.62
C PHE A 303 16.85 -11.76 -8.78
N LEU A 304 15.90 -12.52 -9.33
CA LEU A 304 15.23 -13.65 -8.70
C LEU A 304 15.73 -14.97 -9.28
N GLU A 305 15.55 -16.06 -8.54
CA GLU A 305 15.91 -17.39 -8.98
C GLU A 305 14.67 -18.13 -9.52
N PRO A 306 14.68 -18.55 -10.81
CA PRO A 306 13.53 -19.17 -11.45
C PRO A 306 13.35 -20.64 -11.08
N TYR A 307 12.11 -21.01 -10.77
CA TYR A 307 11.68 -22.39 -10.53
C TYR A 307 10.33 -22.65 -11.21
N SER A 308 10.16 -23.89 -11.71
CA SER A 308 8.88 -24.36 -12.27
C SER A 308 8.08 -25.21 -11.27
N SER A 309 8.65 -25.55 -10.12
CA SER A 309 8.06 -26.42 -9.12
C SER A 309 8.40 -25.93 -7.71
N ALA A 310 7.39 -25.82 -6.87
CA ALA A 310 7.57 -25.47 -5.45
C ALA A 310 8.38 -26.54 -4.70
N GLN A 311 8.19 -27.82 -5.02
CA GLN A 311 8.96 -28.91 -4.42
C GLN A 311 10.46 -28.78 -4.76
N LYS A 312 10.79 -28.52 -6.03
CA LYS A 312 12.18 -28.35 -6.44
C LYS A 312 12.84 -27.14 -5.76
N ALA A 313 12.09 -26.02 -5.66
CA ALA A 313 12.56 -24.82 -4.95
C ALA A 313 12.83 -25.13 -3.47
N LEU A 314 11.95 -25.90 -2.84
CA LEU A 314 12.08 -26.30 -1.43
C LEU A 314 13.27 -27.26 -1.22
N ASP A 315 13.44 -28.25 -2.10
CA ASP A 315 14.57 -29.19 -2.02
C ASP A 315 15.91 -28.47 -2.16
N ASP A 316 16.01 -27.52 -3.10
CA ASP A 316 17.22 -26.71 -3.30
C ASP A 316 17.44 -25.73 -2.12
N ALA A 317 16.38 -25.20 -1.52
CA ALA A 317 16.48 -24.38 -0.31
C ALA A 317 17.02 -25.20 0.87
N PHE A 318 16.56 -26.43 1.08
CA PHE A 318 17.12 -27.33 2.09
C PHE A 318 18.57 -27.72 1.79
N ALA A 319 18.93 -27.94 0.50
CA ALA A 319 20.32 -28.22 0.12
C ALA A 319 21.26 -27.03 0.48
N ILE A 320 20.77 -25.80 0.43
CA ILE A 320 21.54 -24.59 0.75
C ILE A 320 21.58 -24.33 2.25
N LEU A 321 20.45 -24.43 2.94
CA LEU A 321 20.30 -24.01 4.35
C LEU A 321 20.44 -25.16 5.35
N GLY A 322 20.49 -26.40 4.85
CA GLY A 322 20.58 -27.61 5.66
C GLY A 322 19.23 -28.28 5.90
N SER A 323 19.27 -29.61 6.12
CA SER A 323 18.06 -30.44 6.30
C SER A 323 17.21 -30.11 7.53
N ASN A 324 17.78 -29.38 8.50
CA ASN A 324 17.09 -28.96 9.71
C ASN A 324 16.48 -27.55 9.60
N ALA A 325 16.52 -26.92 8.41
CA ALA A 325 15.97 -25.59 8.19
C ALA A 325 14.47 -25.57 8.51
N THR A 326 14.04 -24.54 9.21
CA THR A 326 12.63 -24.32 9.55
C THR A 326 11.87 -23.73 8.37
N VAL A 327 10.64 -24.20 8.15
CA VAL A 327 9.76 -23.73 7.06
C VAL A 327 8.50 -23.10 7.62
N LEU A 328 8.15 -21.90 7.14
CA LEU A 328 6.86 -21.25 7.39
C LEU A 328 6.09 -21.13 6.08
N ALA A 329 4.84 -21.60 6.06
CA ALA A 329 3.96 -21.49 4.91
C ALA A 329 2.94 -20.34 5.11
N MET A 330 2.83 -19.46 4.10
CA MET A 330 1.93 -18.31 4.06
C MET A 330 1.06 -18.37 2.78
N PRO A 331 -0.03 -19.14 2.76
CA PRO A 331 -0.85 -19.31 1.55
C PRO A 331 -1.53 -18.01 1.09
N TYR A 332 -1.75 -17.05 2.00
CA TYR A 332 -2.37 -15.75 1.73
C TYR A 332 -1.42 -14.62 2.15
N GLY A 333 -0.20 -14.63 1.62
CA GLY A 333 0.86 -13.66 1.98
C GLY A 333 0.50 -12.21 1.73
N GLY A 334 -0.34 -11.92 0.75
CA GLY A 334 -0.76 -10.54 0.44
C GLY A 334 -1.62 -9.88 1.52
N SER A 335 -2.26 -10.64 2.40
CA SER A 335 -3.14 -10.12 3.45
C SER A 335 -2.68 -10.46 4.87
N THR A 336 -1.80 -11.46 5.06
CA THR A 336 -1.38 -11.92 6.38
C THR A 336 -0.07 -11.26 6.79
N LEU A 337 -0.05 -10.56 7.94
CA LEU A 337 1.16 -9.96 8.52
C LEU A 337 1.69 -10.85 9.66
N PRO A 338 2.82 -11.55 9.48
CA PRO A 338 3.45 -12.31 10.54
C PRO A 338 4.20 -11.39 11.51
N ILE A 339 4.05 -11.63 12.80
CA ILE A 339 4.74 -10.89 13.87
C ILE A 339 5.41 -11.90 14.81
N VAL A 340 6.71 -11.73 15.02
CA VAL A 340 7.43 -12.54 16.01
C VAL A 340 6.96 -12.14 17.40
N GLU A 341 6.51 -13.12 18.19
CA GLU A 341 6.19 -12.93 19.62
C GLU A 341 7.46 -12.56 20.38
N GLN A 342 7.38 -11.50 21.18
CA GLN A 342 8.48 -11.07 22.06
C GLN A 342 8.38 -11.77 23.40
#